data_43d59764400d2979cf8ec67a0f9ac19d
#
_entry.id   43d59764400d2979cf8ec67a0f9ac19d
#
_cell.length_a   1.000
_cell.length_b   1.000
_cell.length_c   1.000
_cell.angle_alpha   90.00
_cell.angle_beta   90.00
_cell.angle_gamma   90.00
#
_symmetry.space_group_name_H-M   'P 1'
#
loop_
_entity.id
_entity.type
_entity.pdbx_description
1 polymer ?
#
loop_
_entity_poly.entity_id
_entity_poly.type
_entity_poly.pdbx_seq_one_letter_code
_entity_poly.pdbx_strand_id
1 'polypeptide(L)'
;QAATNNREDVVFDTVHVVVENADAIHAKAEAKGINFRKVSATELRVSFDEQTTEGLFAEVLSILGFKDVAGEKIPSKFLRTSKYLTHPVFNTNHSETAMMRYLRNLADKDLALDRTMIPLGSCTMKLNSVTEMEAVTWPEFASLHPFAPAEQNLGTRKLIKQLSDWLVAITGYDAVSLQPNAGSQGEFAGLLAIRNYH
;
A
#
# COMPACT_ATOMS: atom_id res chain seq x y z
N GLN A 1 19.17 24.14 -13.91
CA GLN A 1 17.99 24.31 -14.78
C GLN A 1 17.03 23.17 -14.46
N ALA A 2 15.84 23.53 -13.97
CA ALA A 2 14.85 22.57 -13.57
C ALA A 2 14.27 21.86 -14.78
N ALA A 3 14.08 20.56 -14.64
CA ALA A 3 13.46 19.71 -15.64
C ALA A 3 12.09 20.22 -16.04
N THR A 4 11.89 20.35 -17.31
CA THR A 4 10.56 20.59 -17.89
C THR A 4 9.84 19.27 -17.96
N ASN A 5 8.89 19.05 -17.07
CA ASN A 5 7.79 18.14 -17.38
C ASN A 5 7.01 18.75 -18.56
N ASN A 6 6.76 17.96 -19.57
CA ASN A 6 5.79 18.34 -20.61
C ASN A 6 4.47 18.61 -19.91
N ARG A 7 4.02 19.85 -19.86
CA ARG A 7 2.83 20.33 -19.15
C ARG A 7 1.49 19.80 -19.68
N GLU A 8 1.54 18.90 -20.68
CA GLU A 8 0.35 18.35 -21.31
C GLU A 8 -0.05 16.96 -20.77
N ASP A 9 0.83 16.30 -20.01
CA ASP A 9 0.53 14.98 -19.47
C ASP A 9 -0.22 15.10 -18.14
N VAL A 10 -1.47 14.71 -18.14
CA VAL A 10 -2.24 14.55 -16.91
C VAL A 10 -1.67 13.34 -16.17
N VAL A 11 -1.02 13.60 -15.04
CA VAL A 11 -0.52 12.55 -14.13
C VAL A 11 -1.54 12.32 -13.02
N PHE A 12 -1.61 11.08 -12.52
CA PHE A 12 -2.48 10.76 -11.39
C PHE A 12 -1.76 11.07 -10.07
N ASP A 13 -0.91 10.17 -9.61
CA ASP A 13 -0.22 10.25 -8.32
C ASP A 13 1.31 10.24 -8.45
N THR A 14 1.83 9.87 -9.60
CA THR A 14 3.27 9.70 -9.81
C THR A 14 3.79 10.70 -10.84
N VAL A 15 4.76 11.47 -10.42
CA VAL A 15 5.43 12.47 -11.27
C VAL A 15 6.78 11.92 -11.73
N HIS A 16 7.04 12.05 -13.04
CA HIS A 16 8.35 11.78 -13.63
C HIS A 16 9.18 13.07 -13.67
N VAL A 17 10.37 13.02 -13.12
CA VAL A 17 11.26 14.18 -13.02
C VAL A 17 12.59 13.87 -13.69
N VAL A 18 12.97 14.71 -14.66
CA VAL A 18 14.30 14.67 -15.30
C VAL A 18 15.22 15.65 -14.55
N VAL A 19 16.39 15.18 -14.17
CA VAL A 19 17.37 15.91 -13.35
C VAL A 19 18.78 15.71 -13.92
N GLU A 20 19.73 16.57 -13.56
CA GLU A 20 21.11 16.42 -14.02
C GLU A 20 21.83 15.23 -13.35
N ASN A 21 21.53 14.96 -12.08
CA ASN A 21 22.15 13.90 -11.31
C ASN A 21 21.12 13.29 -10.33
N ALA A 22 20.53 12.18 -10.74
CA ALA A 22 19.54 11.46 -9.96
C ALA A 22 20.12 10.86 -8.66
N ASP A 23 21.39 10.44 -8.66
CA ASP A 23 22.03 9.88 -7.47
C ASP A 23 22.19 10.92 -6.37
N ALA A 24 22.62 12.13 -6.73
CA ALA A 24 22.79 13.21 -5.76
C ALA A 24 21.46 13.66 -5.14
N ILE A 25 20.39 13.68 -5.93
CA ILE A 25 19.06 14.02 -5.44
C ILE A 25 18.47 12.89 -4.60
N HIS A 26 18.64 11.63 -5.02
CA HIS A 26 18.21 10.47 -4.25
C HIS A 26 18.89 10.43 -2.89
N ALA A 27 20.20 10.63 -2.81
CA ALA A 27 20.93 10.69 -1.55
C ALA A 27 20.44 11.80 -0.61
N LYS A 28 20.08 12.98 -1.17
CA LYS A 28 19.47 14.05 -0.37
C LYS A 28 18.10 13.67 0.18
N ALA A 29 17.30 12.95 -0.59
CA ALA A 29 16.01 12.46 -0.16
C ALA A 29 16.14 11.38 0.93
N GLU A 30 17.03 10.41 0.75
CA GLU A 30 17.31 9.37 1.76
C GLU A 30 17.79 9.96 3.10
N ALA A 31 18.66 10.98 3.06
CA ALA A 31 19.11 11.69 4.26
C ALA A 31 17.97 12.35 5.04
N LYS A 32 16.80 12.52 4.41
CA LYS A 32 15.57 13.05 4.98
C LYS A 32 14.51 11.98 5.27
N GLY A 33 14.85 10.71 5.07
CA GLY A 33 13.93 9.59 5.23
C GLY A 33 12.93 9.45 4.08
N ILE A 34 13.21 10.01 2.91
CA ILE A 34 12.34 9.98 1.73
C ILE A 34 12.99 9.14 0.64
N ASN A 35 12.24 8.16 0.10
CA ASN A 35 12.69 7.33 -1.01
C ASN A 35 12.04 7.79 -2.33
N PHE A 36 12.87 8.11 -3.31
CA PHE A 36 12.42 8.28 -4.69
C PHE A 36 12.73 7.03 -5.51
N ARG A 37 11.93 6.74 -6.51
CA ARG A 37 12.27 5.70 -7.47
C ARG A 37 13.29 6.23 -8.48
N LYS A 38 14.52 5.76 -8.41
CA LYS A 38 15.54 6.03 -9.42
C LYS A 38 15.24 5.17 -10.67
N VAL A 39 15.07 5.83 -11.83
CA VAL A 39 14.82 5.17 -13.11
C VAL A 39 16.12 5.07 -13.92
N SER A 40 16.91 6.15 -13.93
CA SER A 40 18.21 6.23 -14.61
C SER A 40 19.15 7.22 -13.87
N ALA A 41 20.29 7.49 -14.43
CA ALA A 41 21.21 8.49 -13.91
C ALA A 41 20.64 9.93 -13.90
N THR A 42 19.62 10.18 -14.73
CA THR A 42 19.00 11.49 -14.92
C THR A 42 17.50 11.52 -14.71
N GLU A 43 16.91 10.40 -14.24
CA GLU A 43 15.46 10.29 -14.12
C GLU A 43 15.06 9.72 -12.76
N LEU A 44 14.09 10.38 -12.15
CA LEU A 44 13.44 9.97 -10.90
C LEU A 44 11.93 9.92 -11.09
N ARG A 45 11.26 9.07 -10.28
CA ARG A 45 9.82 9.12 -10.10
C ARG A 45 9.48 9.36 -8.64
N VAL A 46 8.50 10.21 -8.42
CA VAL A 46 7.99 10.57 -7.10
C VAL A 46 6.51 10.28 -7.10
N SER A 47 6.07 9.45 -6.19
CA SER A 47 4.65 9.11 -5.99
C SER A 47 4.15 9.77 -4.72
N PHE A 48 2.93 10.27 -4.78
CA PHE A 48 2.23 10.90 -3.67
C PHE A 48 1.01 10.06 -3.31
N ASP A 49 0.65 10.05 -2.05
CA ASP A 49 -0.48 9.31 -1.50
C ASP A 49 -1.24 10.14 -0.46
N GLU A 50 -2.23 9.55 0.19
CA GLU A 50 -3.04 10.18 1.23
C GLU A 50 -2.26 10.51 2.52
N GLN A 51 -1.04 9.97 2.68
CA GLN A 51 -0.15 10.29 3.79
C GLN A 51 0.73 11.51 3.50
N THR A 52 0.73 11.99 2.28
CA THR A 52 1.53 13.13 1.85
C THR A 52 0.97 14.42 2.44
N THR A 53 1.63 14.96 3.45
CA THR A 53 1.29 16.25 4.06
C THR A 53 1.84 17.43 3.25
N GLU A 54 1.29 18.63 3.47
CA GLU A 54 1.82 19.86 2.85
C GLU A 54 3.30 20.10 3.19
N GLY A 55 3.71 19.79 4.43
CA GLY A 55 5.10 19.90 4.86
C GLY A 55 6.02 18.94 4.11
N LEU A 56 5.61 17.67 3.97
CA LEU A 56 6.35 16.67 3.20
C LEU A 56 6.44 17.06 1.72
N PHE A 57 5.34 17.56 1.14
CA PHE A 57 5.31 18.03 -0.23
C PHE A 57 6.30 19.19 -0.46
N ALA A 58 6.31 20.19 0.44
CA ALA A 58 7.25 21.31 0.37
C ALA A 58 8.71 20.83 0.48
N GLU A 59 8.98 19.84 1.34
CA GLU A 59 10.31 19.24 1.47
C GLU A 59 10.75 18.53 0.19
N VAL A 60 9.86 17.75 -0.43
CA VAL A 60 10.08 17.10 -1.73
C VAL A 60 10.42 18.12 -2.81
N LEU A 61 9.65 19.21 -2.91
CA LEU A 61 9.94 20.30 -3.86
C LEU A 61 11.31 20.93 -3.62
N SER A 62 11.66 21.16 -2.36
CA SER A 62 12.97 21.69 -1.98
C SER A 62 14.13 20.76 -2.39
N ILE A 63 13.99 19.45 -2.18
CA ILE A 63 14.98 18.44 -2.56
C ILE A 63 15.18 18.43 -4.08
N LEU A 64 14.09 18.51 -4.83
CA LEU A 64 14.08 18.55 -6.29
C LEU A 64 14.53 19.90 -6.87
N GLY A 65 14.68 20.94 -6.04
CA GLY A 65 15.08 22.29 -6.46
C GLY A 65 13.94 23.09 -7.10
N PHE A 66 12.69 22.69 -6.91
CA PHE A 66 11.54 23.47 -7.34
C PHE A 66 11.20 24.53 -6.29
N LYS A 67 10.83 25.71 -6.76
CA LYS A 67 10.13 26.71 -5.96
C LYS A 67 8.64 26.43 -6.09
N ASP A 68 7.92 26.88 -5.06
CA ASP A 68 6.47 26.71 -4.95
C ASP A 68 5.75 26.83 -6.32
N VAL A 69 5.08 25.78 -6.72
CA VAL A 69 4.35 25.73 -7.98
C VAL A 69 2.89 25.88 -7.61
N ALA A 70 2.30 26.98 -8.00
CA ALA A 70 0.84 27.13 -7.95
C ALA A 70 0.22 26.01 -8.81
N GLY A 71 -0.33 24.99 -8.14
CA GLY A 71 -0.93 23.86 -8.81
C GLY A 71 -2.11 24.29 -9.68
N GLU A 72 -2.22 23.75 -10.88
CA GLU A 72 -3.45 23.88 -11.66
C GLU A 72 -4.59 23.21 -10.89
N LYS A 73 -5.67 23.95 -10.69
CA LYS A 73 -6.88 23.39 -10.10
C LYS A 73 -7.48 22.38 -11.07
N ILE A 74 -8.05 21.32 -10.53
CA ILE A 74 -8.80 20.34 -11.33
C ILE A 74 -9.79 21.10 -12.21
N PRO A 75 -9.76 20.92 -13.54
CA PRO A 75 -10.69 21.60 -14.44
C PRO A 75 -12.14 21.40 -13.99
N SER A 76 -12.93 22.47 -14.03
CA SER A 76 -14.30 22.48 -13.50
C SER A 76 -15.21 21.38 -14.08
N LYS A 77 -14.96 20.97 -15.32
CA LYS A 77 -15.69 19.87 -15.99
C LYS A 77 -15.51 18.50 -15.29
N PHE A 78 -14.45 18.33 -14.50
CA PHE A 78 -14.20 17.11 -13.74
C PHE A 78 -14.61 17.21 -12.28
N LEU A 79 -15.00 18.39 -11.81
CA LEU A 79 -15.49 18.57 -10.46
C LEU A 79 -16.87 17.93 -10.31
N ARG A 80 -17.06 17.24 -9.19
CA ARG A 80 -18.38 16.69 -8.85
C ARG A 80 -19.36 17.83 -8.59
N THR A 81 -20.50 17.79 -9.26
CA THR A 81 -21.62 18.71 -9.02
C THR A 81 -22.78 18.06 -8.26
N SER A 82 -22.82 16.74 -8.20
CA SER A 82 -23.85 15.99 -7.49
C SER A 82 -23.54 15.84 -6.00
N LYS A 83 -24.56 15.78 -5.16
CA LYS A 83 -24.42 15.38 -3.75
C LYS A 83 -23.95 13.92 -3.66
N TYR A 84 -23.18 13.59 -2.62
CA TYR A 84 -22.72 12.22 -2.35
C TYR A 84 -22.87 11.90 -0.85
N LEU A 85 -22.82 10.61 -0.50
CA LEU A 85 -22.99 10.12 0.88
C LEU A 85 -24.25 10.69 1.56
N THR A 86 -25.35 10.77 0.80
CA THR A 86 -26.61 11.35 1.28
C THR A 86 -27.45 10.41 2.13
N HIS A 87 -27.15 9.11 2.09
CA HIS A 87 -27.87 8.13 2.91
C HIS A 87 -27.58 8.37 4.40
N PRO A 88 -28.59 8.29 5.29
CA PRO A 88 -28.42 8.55 6.72
C PRO A 88 -27.33 7.76 7.40
N VAL A 89 -27.03 6.53 6.94
CA VAL A 89 -25.97 5.69 7.49
C VAL A 89 -24.60 6.36 7.55
N PHE A 90 -24.31 7.22 6.59
CA PHE A 90 -23.05 7.97 6.53
C PHE A 90 -23.04 9.20 7.47
N ASN A 91 -24.17 9.52 8.09
CA ASN A 91 -24.35 10.77 8.86
C ASN A 91 -24.83 10.53 10.30
N THR A 92 -24.95 9.27 10.74
CA THR A 92 -25.51 8.93 12.05
C THR A 92 -24.60 8.10 12.95
N ASN A 93 -23.57 7.45 12.40
CA ASN A 93 -22.70 6.51 13.14
C ASN A 93 -21.29 7.09 13.33
N HIS A 94 -21.21 8.24 14.02
CA HIS A 94 -19.95 8.99 14.17
C HIS A 94 -19.17 8.68 15.45
N SER A 95 -19.71 7.90 16.37
CA SER A 95 -18.99 7.44 17.57
C SER A 95 -18.60 5.97 17.42
N GLU A 96 -17.53 5.57 18.11
CA GLU A 96 -17.12 4.17 18.19
C GLU A 96 -18.28 3.26 18.60
N THR A 97 -18.97 3.61 19.68
CA THR A 97 -20.13 2.83 20.17
C THR A 97 -21.26 2.74 19.13
N ALA A 98 -21.58 3.83 18.44
CA ALA A 98 -22.61 3.82 17.42
C ALA A 98 -22.21 2.93 16.24
N MET A 99 -20.95 3.00 15.83
CA MET A 99 -20.42 2.16 14.75
C MET A 99 -20.42 0.68 15.15
N MET A 100 -19.98 0.32 16.36
CA MET A 100 -20.00 -1.06 16.84
C MET A 100 -21.42 -1.63 16.86
N ARG A 101 -22.40 -0.86 17.35
CA ARG A 101 -23.82 -1.27 17.35
C ARG A 101 -24.36 -1.41 15.94
N TYR A 102 -24.00 -0.52 15.04
CA TYR A 102 -24.40 -0.60 13.64
C TYR A 102 -23.84 -1.85 12.96
N LEU A 103 -22.55 -2.13 13.14
CA LEU A 103 -21.91 -3.34 12.61
C LEU A 103 -22.55 -4.61 13.19
N ARG A 104 -22.84 -4.63 14.49
CA ARG A 104 -23.56 -5.76 15.12
C ARG A 104 -24.93 -5.95 14.52
N ASN A 105 -25.71 -4.89 14.32
CA ASN A 105 -27.01 -4.93 13.67
C ASN A 105 -26.95 -5.51 12.25
N LEU A 106 -25.92 -5.20 11.50
CA LEU A 106 -25.70 -5.78 10.17
C LEU A 106 -25.38 -7.27 10.26
N ALA A 107 -24.46 -7.63 11.15
CA ALA A 107 -24.05 -9.02 11.37
C ALA A 107 -25.24 -9.91 11.83
N ASP A 108 -26.17 -9.36 12.59
CA ASP A 108 -27.33 -10.09 13.11
C ASP A 108 -28.40 -10.39 12.03
N LYS A 109 -28.32 -9.78 10.86
CA LYS A 109 -29.24 -10.01 9.74
C LYS A 109 -28.90 -11.23 8.90
N ASP A 110 -27.71 -11.78 9.06
CA ASP A 110 -27.22 -12.92 8.31
C ASP A 110 -26.28 -13.79 9.16
N LEU A 111 -25.68 -14.81 8.55
CA LEU A 111 -24.70 -15.68 9.19
C LEU A 111 -23.48 -14.86 9.64
N ALA A 112 -23.06 -15.03 10.89
CA ALA A 112 -21.89 -14.37 11.42
C ALA A 112 -20.89 -15.40 11.97
N LEU A 113 -19.61 -15.16 11.75
CA LEU A 113 -18.51 -16.08 12.08
C LEU A 113 -18.39 -16.37 13.57
N ASP A 114 -18.86 -15.47 14.41
CA ASP A 114 -18.77 -15.57 15.89
C ASP A 114 -19.86 -16.46 16.52
N ARG A 115 -20.87 -16.91 15.76
CA ARG A 115 -22.02 -17.64 16.29
C ARG A 115 -22.61 -18.72 15.37
N THR A 116 -22.00 -18.96 14.23
CA THR A 116 -22.50 -19.95 13.25
C THR A 116 -21.41 -20.90 12.80
N MET A 117 -21.81 -22.12 12.48
CA MET A 117 -20.94 -23.02 11.74
C MET A 117 -21.01 -22.65 10.26
N ILE A 118 -19.84 -22.51 9.64
CA ILE A 118 -19.73 -22.16 8.23
C ILE A 118 -19.85 -23.45 7.42
N PRO A 119 -20.84 -23.54 6.51
CA PRO A 119 -21.09 -24.75 5.74
C PRO A 119 -20.05 -25.01 4.63
N LEU A 120 -19.21 -24.04 4.35
CA LEU A 120 -18.19 -24.10 3.30
C LEU A 120 -16.77 -24.21 3.88
N GLY A 121 -15.89 -24.85 3.14
CA GLY A 121 -14.52 -25.12 3.56
C GLY A 121 -13.56 -23.95 3.37
N SER A 122 -12.61 -24.12 2.49
CA SER A 122 -11.38 -23.32 2.40
C SER A 122 -11.53 -21.82 2.10
N CYS A 123 -12.59 -21.41 1.44
CA CYS A 123 -12.80 -20.00 1.06
C CYS A 123 -13.24 -19.11 2.21
N THR A 124 -13.49 -19.68 3.36
CA THR A 124 -14.01 -18.94 4.50
C THR A 124 -12.93 -18.20 5.24
N MET A 125 -13.24 -16.98 5.63
CA MET A 125 -12.39 -16.18 6.49
C MET A 125 -12.20 -16.87 7.83
N LYS A 126 -10.95 -16.95 8.28
CA LYS A 126 -10.62 -17.47 9.61
C LYS A 126 -10.73 -16.31 10.61
N LEU A 127 -11.25 -16.61 11.80
CA LEU A 127 -11.22 -15.66 12.90
C LEU A 127 -9.80 -15.59 13.45
N ASN A 128 -9.30 -14.38 13.59
CA ASN A 128 -8.04 -14.09 14.25
C ASN A 128 -8.30 -13.36 15.56
N SER A 129 -7.42 -13.50 16.52
CA SER A 129 -7.50 -12.71 17.74
C SER A 129 -7.21 -11.23 17.44
N VAL A 130 -7.79 -10.34 18.26
CA VAL A 130 -7.54 -8.89 18.13
C VAL A 130 -6.05 -8.58 18.27
N THR A 131 -5.37 -9.27 19.19
CA THR A 131 -3.92 -9.11 19.41
C THR A 131 -3.07 -9.51 18.20
N GLU A 132 -3.46 -10.55 17.46
CA GLU A 132 -2.79 -10.92 16.21
C GLU A 132 -2.99 -9.86 15.13
N MET A 133 -4.19 -9.31 15.04
CA MET A 133 -4.52 -8.28 14.06
C MET A 133 -3.93 -6.91 14.40
N GLU A 134 -3.67 -6.63 15.69
CA GLU A 134 -3.08 -5.37 16.13
C GLU A 134 -1.71 -5.12 15.48
N ALA A 135 -0.88 -6.15 15.40
CA ALA A 135 0.47 -6.05 14.86
C ALA A 135 0.51 -5.55 13.41
N VAL A 136 -0.50 -5.87 12.58
CA VAL A 136 -0.56 -5.41 11.18
C VAL A 136 -0.84 -3.92 11.06
N THR A 137 -1.30 -3.27 12.14
CA THR A 137 -1.57 -1.82 12.17
C THR A 137 -0.38 -1.00 12.62
N TRP A 138 0.68 -1.64 13.12
CA TRP A 138 1.88 -0.93 13.56
C TRP A 138 2.56 -0.27 12.36
N PRO A 139 2.95 1.01 12.46
CA PRO A 139 3.54 1.75 11.34
C PRO A 139 4.77 1.06 10.72
N GLU A 140 5.54 0.35 11.53
CA GLU A 140 6.73 -0.38 11.10
C GLU A 140 6.41 -1.50 10.09
N PHE A 141 5.16 -1.99 10.09
CA PHE A 141 4.67 -2.97 9.11
C PHE A 141 3.70 -2.34 8.10
N ALA A 142 2.73 -1.56 8.59
CA ALA A 142 1.65 -1.02 7.76
C ALA A 142 2.12 0.06 6.78
N SER A 143 3.13 0.87 7.19
CA SER A 143 3.62 2.00 6.39
C SER A 143 4.86 1.69 5.55
N LEU A 144 5.31 0.44 5.54
CA LEU A 144 6.48 0.05 4.75
C LEU A 144 6.09 -0.23 3.30
N HIS A 145 6.68 0.53 2.37
CA HIS A 145 6.46 0.28 0.94
C HIS A 145 7.12 -1.05 0.52
N PRO A 146 6.44 -1.91 -0.28
CA PRO A 146 6.97 -3.22 -0.68
C PRO A 146 8.28 -3.16 -1.49
N PHE A 147 8.56 -2.04 -2.15
CA PHE A 147 9.80 -1.80 -2.90
C PHE A 147 10.79 -0.88 -2.16
N ALA A 148 10.61 -0.69 -0.85
CA ALA A 148 11.63 -0.02 -0.06
C ALA A 148 12.99 -0.75 -0.15
N PRO A 149 14.12 -0.02 -0.11
CA PRO A 149 15.46 -0.62 -0.12
C PRO A 149 15.62 -1.73 0.91
N ALA A 150 16.40 -2.76 0.57
CA ALA A 150 16.53 -3.97 1.40
C ALA A 150 17.03 -3.67 2.82
N GLU A 151 17.94 -2.72 2.94
CA GLU A 151 18.53 -2.26 4.19
C GLU A 151 17.53 -1.52 5.10
N GLN A 152 16.45 -1.00 4.54
CA GLN A 152 15.39 -0.31 5.29
C GLN A 152 14.29 -1.25 5.78
N ASN A 153 14.28 -2.51 5.34
CA ASN A 153 13.21 -3.48 5.64
C ASN A 153 13.72 -4.80 6.25
N LEU A 154 14.83 -4.77 6.95
CA LEU A 154 15.47 -5.96 7.52
C LEU A 154 14.54 -6.77 8.45
N GLY A 155 13.71 -6.10 9.24
CA GLY A 155 12.75 -6.73 10.14
C GLY A 155 11.70 -7.54 9.39
N THR A 156 11.09 -6.98 8.37
CA THR A 156 10.09 -7.65 7.51
C THR A 156 10.73 -8.83 6.76
N ARG A 157 11.94 -8.67 6.24
CA ARG A 157 12.68 -9.77 5.58
C ARG A 157 13.00 -10.91 6.54
N LYS A 158 13.37 -10.59 7.79
CA LYS A 158 13.57 -11.59 8.83
C LYS A 158 12.28 -12.35 9.15
N LEU A 159 11.15 -11.63 9.28
CA LEU A 159 9.84 -12.23 9.50
C LEU A 159 9.48 -13.21 8.39
N ILE A 160 9.59 -12.78 7.13
CA ILE A 160 9.30 -13.60 5.95
C ILE A 160 10.19 -14.85 5.92
N LYS A 161 11.50 -14.68 6.20
CA LYS A 161 12.43 -15.82 6.23
C LYS A 161 12.08 -16.80 7.33
N GLN A 162 11.81 -16.34 8.54
CA GLN A 162 11.47 -17.23 9.66
C GLN A 162 10.18 -18.02 9.37
N LEU A 163 9.15 -17.35 8.84
CA LEU A 163 7.90 -18.02 8.48
C LEU A 163 8.12 -19.05 7.37
N SER A 164 8.91 -18.72 6.36
CA SER A 164 9.26 -19.66 5.30
C SER A 164 9.99 -20.89 5.84
N ASP A 165 10.98 -20.70 6.72
CA ASP A 165 11.74 -21.77 7.35
C ASP A 165 10.82 -22.69 8.19
N TRP A 166 9.87 -22.11 8.93
CA TRP A 166 8.90 -22.89 9.71
C TRP A 166 7.96 -23.70 8.81
N LEU A 167 7.49 -23.10 7.73
CA LEU A 167 6.61 -23.80 6.79
C LEU A 167 7.34 -24.95 6.09
N VAL A 168 8.60 -24.76 5.69
CA VAL A 168 9.46 -25.84 5.17
C VAL A 168 9.58 -26.98 6.19
N ALA A 169 9.88 -26.66 7.44
CA ALA A 169 10.02 -27.66 8.50
C ALA A 169 8.71 -28.43 8.78
N ILE A 170 7.57 -27.76 8.75
CA ILE A 170 6.25 -28.36 9.02
C ILE A 170 5.79 -29.24 7.86
N THR A 171 6.01 -28.80 6.62
CA THR A 171 5.48 -29.47 5.42
C THR A 171 6.44 -30.51 4.84
N GLY A 172 7.74 -30.38 5.12
CA GLY A 172 8.79 -31.22 4.53
C GLY A 172 9.12 -30.89 3.07
N TYR A 173 8.63 -29.77 2.54
CA TYR A 173 9.00 -29.29 1.21
C TYR A 173 10.40 -28.64 1.22
N ASP A 174 11.04 -28.60 0.06
CA ASP A 174 12.37 -27.99 -0.09
C ASP A 174 12.33 -26.45 -0.04
N ALA A 175 11.21 -25.85 -0.45
CA ALA A 175 11.04 -24.41 -0.47
C ALA A 175 9.56 -24.01 -0.35
N VAL A 176 9.34 -22.77 0.12
CA VAL A 176 8.03 -22.13 0.23
C VAL A 176 8.10 -20.72 -0.31
N SER A 177 7.08 -20.32 -1.05
CA SER A 177 6.87 -18.93 -1.48
C SER A 177 5.67 -18.31 -0.75
N LEU A 178 5.87 -17.15 -0.15
CA LEU A 178 4.82 -16.34 0.49
C LEU A 178 4.31 -15.20 -0.41
N GLN A 179 4.69 -15.19 -1.70
CA GLN A 179 4.33 -14.12 -2.63
C GLN A 179 2.84 -14.12 -3.07
N PRO A 180 2.19 -15.27 -3.28
CA PRO A 180 0.79 -15.28 -3.71
C PRO A 180 -0.14 -14.63 -2.68
N ASN A 181 -1.02 -13.75 -3.14
CA ASN A 181 -1.96 -13.02 -2.28
C ASN A 181 -3.30 -13.74 -2.04
N ALA A 182 -3.56 -14.82 -2.77
CA ALA A 182 -4.78 -15.63 -2.65
C ALA A 182 -4.51 -17.08 -3.04
N GLY A 183 -5.41 -17.99 -2.65
CA GLY A 183 -5.29 -19.43 -2.97
C GLY A 183 -5.18 -19.68 -4.47
N SER A 184 -6.05 -19.08 -5.29
CA SER A 184 -6.00 -19.20 -6.75
C SER A 184 -4.70 -18.68 -7.38
N GLN A 185 -4.11 -17.65 -6.81
CA GLN A 185 -2.80 -17.16 -7.24
C GLN A 185 -1.68 -18.14 -6.88
N GLY A 186 -1.78 -18.80 -5.71
CA GLY A 186 -0.86 -19.86 -5.30
C GLY A 186 -0.91 -21.06 -6.23
N GLU A 187 -2.10 -21.52 -6.58
CA GLU A 187 -2.31 -22.60 -7.55
C GLU A 187 -1.73 -22.23 -8.92
N PHE A 188 -2.04 -21.04 -9.42
CA PHE A 188 -1.52 -20.57 -10.70
C PHE A 188 0.02 -20.43 -10.71
N ALA A 189 0.58 -19.88 -9.62
CA ALA A 189 2.03 -19.78 -9.48
C ALA A 189 2.72 -21.14 -9.47
N GLY A 190 2.12 -22.12 -8.80
CA GLY A 190 2.59 -23.51 -8.81
C GLY A 190 2.58 -24.13 -10.21
N LEU A 191 1.48 -23.94 -10.95
CA LEU A 191 1.39 -24.42 -12.35
C LEU A 191 2.40 -23.73 -13.27
N LEU A 192 2.65 -22.44 -13.08
CA LEU A 192 3.68 -21.71 -13.85
C LEU A 192 5.09 -22.23 -13.53
N ALA A 193 5.38 -22.53 -12.25
CA ALA A 193 6.65 -23.09 -11.85
C ALA A 193 6.87 -24.46 -12.50
N ILE A 194 5.88 -25.34 -12.47
CA ILE A 194 5.92 -26.67 -13.11
C ILE A 194 6.14 -26.53 -14.62
N ARG A 195 5.36 -25.66 -15.27
CA ARG A 195 5.51 -25.40 -16.73
C ARG A 195 6.90 -24.89 -17.08
N ASN A 196 7.47 -24.03 -16.24
CA ASN A 196 8.80 -23.47 -16.50
C ASN A 196 9.94 -24.47 -16.24
N TYR A 197 9.69 -25.46 -15.41
CA TYR A 197 10.64 -26.55 -15.17
C TYR A 197 10.69 -27.54 -16.35
N HIS A 198 9.56 -27.86 -16.98
CA HIS A 198 9.45 -28.76 -18.15
C HIS A 198 9.60 -28.02 -19.49
#